data_cc351c6bb4e45b7426037f1c272ee3ea
#
_entry.id   cc351c6bb4e45b7426037f1c272ee3ea
#
_cell.length_a   1.000
_cell.length_b   1.000
_cell.length_c   1.000
_cell.angle_alpha   90.00
_cell.angle_beta   90.00
_cell.angle_gamma   90.00
#
_symmetry.space_group_name_H-M   'P 1'
#
loop_
_entity.id
_entity.type
_entity.pdbx_description
1 polymer ?
#
loop_
_entity_poly.entity_id
_entity_poly.type
_entity_poly.pdbx_seq_one_letter_code
_entity_poly.pdbx_strand_id
1 'polypeptide(L)'
;MKKLLLAAALLWAAPAAAQTPVWLCQPGPSGCVPQGTYTMSGTIVGAGTGTTGAVTATLAGAAGKTTYICGFQVSSTGSGTSAVTVTPLGTGGGTFTYQLTAPGNFPILYNPCVPANAQNTAITVTAGANGTATAVDVNAWGYQQ
;
A
#
# COMPACT_ATOMS: atom_id res chain seq x y z
N MET A 1 1.88 40.07 60.02
CA MET A 1 2.92 40.13 58.97
C MET A 1 2.98 38.80 58.30
N LYS A 2 2.32 38.65 57.14
CA LYS A 2 2.31 37.40 56.36
C LYS A 2 3.27 37.57 55.19
N LYS A 3 4.36 36.78 55.20
CA LYS A 3 5.31 36.74 54.08
C LYS A 3 4.76 35.86 52.96
N LEU A 4 4.46 36.46 51.84
CA LEU A 4 4.12 35.77 50.61
C LEU A 4 5.40 35.24 49.96
N LEU A 5 5.54 33.92 49.87
CA LEU A 5 6.60 33.27 49.10
C LEU A 5 6.09 33.05 47.65
N LEU A 6 6.62 33.84 46.71
CA LEU A 6 6.43 33.67 45.31
C LEU A 6 7.35 32.55 44.79
N ALA A 7 6.82 31.38 44.47
CA ALA A 7 7.56 30.33 43.82
C ALA A 7 7.54 30.59 42.29
N ALA A 8 8.68 31.02 41.77
CA ALA A 8 8.89 31.13 40.32
C ALA A 8 9.13 29.71 39.72
N ALA A 9 8.12 29.21 39.02
CA ALA A 9 8.30 27.99 38.24
C ALA A 9 9.04 28.34 36.94
N LEU A 10 10.34 27.96 36.89
CA LEU A 10 11.12 27.99 35.66
C LEU A 10 10.58 26.85 34.74
N LEU A 11 9.82 27.21 33.75
CA LEU A 11 9.56 26.30 32.62
C LEU A 11 10.86 26.13 31.81
N TRP A 12 11.48 25.00 31.95
CA TRP A 12 12.52 24.55 31.04
C TRP A 12 11.82 24.13 29.71
N ALA A 13 11.82 25.03 28.74
CA ALA A 13 11.54 24.67 27.36
C ALA A 13 12.71 23.81 26.86
N ALA A 14 12.51 22.51 26.78
CA ALA A 14 13.45 21.63 26.10
C ALA A 14 13.55 22.07 24.63
N PRO A 15 14.76 22.30 24.09
CA PRO A 15 14.87 22.60 22.66
C PRO A 15 14.34 21.39 21.88
N ALA A 16 13.35 21.65 21.02
CA ALA A 16 12.93 20.66 20.04
C ALA A 16 14.16 20.29 19.21
N ALA A 17 14.68 19.08 19.41
CA ALA A 17 15.75 18.57 18.61
C ALA A 17 15.26 18.57 17.16
N ALA A 18 15.77 19.48 16.34
CA ALA A 18 15.53 19.47 14.92
C ALA A 18 16.01 18.11 14.40
N GLN A 19 15.08 17.25 14.00
CA GLN A 19 15.44 16.00 13.37
C GLN A 19 16.16 16.34 12.08
N THR A 20 17.47 16.11 12.06
CA THR A 20 18.24 16.21 10.82
C THR A 20 17.66 15.20 9.82
N PRO A 21 17.22 15.64 8.63
CA PRO A 21 16.72 14.70 7.65
C PRO A 21 17.83 13.70 7.33
N VAL A 22 17.51 12.41 7.49
CA VAL A 22 18.41 11.34 7.08
C VAL A 22 18.37 11.30 5.55
N TRP A 23 19.40 11.80 4.91
CA TRP A 23 19.57 11.71 3.48
C TRP A 23 19.96 10.28 3.13
N LEU A 24 19.06 9.54 2.51
CA LEU A 24 19.40 8.27 1.86
C LEU A 24 20.20 8.60 0.60
N CYS A 25 21.51 8.44 0.70
CA CYS A 25 22.40 8.60 -0.43
C CYS A 25 22.54 7.29 -1.19
N GLN A 26 22.35 7.31 -2.50
CA GLN A 26 22.76 6.22 -3.36
C GLN A 26 24.24 6.41 -3.73
N PRO A 27 25.14 5.41 -3.50
CA PRO A 27 26.54 5.51 -3.91
C PRO A 27 26.63 5.67 -5.43
N GLY A 28 27.20 6.77 -5.89
CA GLY A 28 27.50 7.02 -7.29
C GLY A 28 28.99 7.29 -7.48
N PRO A 29 29.52 7.25 -8.70
CA PRO A 29 30.93 7.45 -9.01
C PRO A 29 31.48 8.83 -8.62
N SER A 30 30.63 9.79 -8.30
CA SER A 30 30.99 11.16 -7.89
C SER A 30 30.59 11.50 -6.45
N GLY A 31 30.30 10.49 -5.61
CA GLY A 31 29.82 10.69 -4.24
C GLY A 31 28.29 10.57 -4.13
N CYS A 32 27.75 10.98 -2.97
CA CYS A 32 26.31 10.94 -2.71
C CYS A 32 25.53 11.80 -3.71
N VAL A 33 24.75 11.19 -4.56
CA VAL A 33 23.75 11.89 -5.36
C VAL A 33 22.49 12.05 -4.50
N PRO A 34 21.99 13.28 -4.26
CA PRO A 34 20.70 13.46 -3.61
C PRO A 34 19.66 12.68 -4.41
N GLN A 35 19.05 11.66 -3.83
CA GLN A 35 17.87 11.08 -4.46
C GLN A 35 16.86 12.21 -4.61
N GLY A 36 16.45 12.48 -5.86
CA GLY A 36 15.43 13.45 -6.13
C GLY A 36 14.25 13.27 -5.19
N THR A 37 13.63 14.34 -4.80
CA THR A 37 12.44 14.34 -3.94
C THR A 37 11.36 13.47 -4.60
N TYR A 38 11.34 12.19 -4.25
CA TYR A 38 10.23 11.32 -4.63
C TYR A 38 9.01 11.81 -3.89
N THR A 39 8.20 12.58 -4.57
CA THR A 39 6.88 12.92 -4.06
C THR A 39 6.05 11.63 -4.16
N MET A 40 6.08 10.83 -3.11
CA MET A 40 5.11 9.73 -3.01
C MET A 40 3.73 10.38 -3.11
N SER A 41 2.98 10.02 -4.14
CA SER A 41 1.56 10.35 -4.14
C SER A 41 0.94 9.67 -2.93
N GLY A 42 -0.07 10.30 -2.33
CA GLY A 42 -0.78 9.69 -1.21
C GLY A 42 -1.18 8.24 -1.51
N THR A 43 -1.42 7.48 -0.48
CA THR A 43 -1.90 6.09 -0.60
C THR A 43 -3.11 6.03 -1.52
N ILE A 44 -3.02 5.21 -2.57
CA ILE A 44 -4.16 4.89 -3.42
C ILE A 44 -4.77 3.57 -2.94
N VAL A 45 -6.09 3.48 -3.02
CA VAL A 45 -6.83 2.29 -2.63
C VAL A 45 -7.79 1.89 -3.74
N GLY A 46 -8.00 0.61 -3.88
CA GLY A 46 -9.04 0.02 -4.73
C GLY A 46 -9.87 -0.95 -3.91
N ALA A 47 -11.16 -1.00 -4.16
CA ALA A 47 -12.07 -1.93 -3.50
C ALA A 47 -13.05 -2.51 -4.51
N GLY A 48 -13.44 -3.75 -4.28
CA GLY A 48 -14.49 -4.44 -5.03
C GLY A 48 -15.28 -5.34 -4.09
N THR A 49 -16.58 -5.42 -4.31
CA THR A 49 -17.48 -6.29 -3.55
C THR A 49 -18.37 -7.08 -4.51
N GLY A 50 -18.75 -8.27 -4.13
CA GLY A 50 -19.62 -9.11 -4.94
C GLY A 50 -20.09 -10.34 -4.18
N THR A 51 -20.72 -11.24 -4.91
CA THR A 51 -21.24 -12.50 -4.35
C THR A 51 -20.58 -13.70 -5.04
N THR A 52 -21.26 -14.35 -5.97
CA THR A 52 -20.80 -15.60 -6.58
C THR A 52 -19.85 -15.43 -7.78
N GLY A 53 -19.84 -14.24 -8.39
CA GLY A 53 -18.98 -13.92 -9.54
C GLY A 53 -17.56 -13.53 -9.15
N ALA A 54 -16.73 -13.27 -10.15
CA ALA A 54 -15.40 -12.70 -9.92
C ALA A 54 -15.52 -11.25 -9.42
N VAL A 55 -14.67 -10.87 -8.47
CA VAL A 55 -14.64 -9.54 -7.84
C VAL A 55 -13.27 -8.92 -8.03
N THR A 56 -13.23 -7.69 -8.51
CA THR A 56 -11.97 -6.99 -8.82
C THR A 56 -11.87 -5.67 -8.07
N ALA A 57 -10.72 -5.46 -7.41
CA ALA A 57 -10.26 -4.16 -6.93
C ALA A 57 -9.23 -3.61 -7.92
N THR A 58 -9.26 -2.31 -8.18
CA THR A 58 -8.35 -1.65 -9.13
C THR A 58 -7.60 -0.51 -8.47
N LEU A 59 -6.27 -0.56 -8.49
CA LEU A 59 -5.40 0.57 -8.24
C LEU A 59 -5.21 1.30 -9.56
N ALA A 60 -5.86 2.44 -9.72
CA ALA A 60 -5.89 3.18 -10.98
C ALA A 60 -4.48 3.61 -11.42
N GLY A 61 -4.21 3.60 -12.70
CA GLY A 61 -3.04 4.23 -13.29
C GLY A 61 -3.21 5.75 -13.33
N ALA A 62 -2.09 6.49 -13.34
CA ALA A 62 -2.09 7.94 -13.52
C ALA A 62 -1.04 8.37 -14.55
N ALA A 63 -1.33 9.43 -15.29
CA ALA A 63 -0.47 9.93 -16.35
C ALA A 63 0.95 10.24 -15.84
N GLY A 64 1.95 9.67 -16.53
CA GLY A 64 3.37 9.86 -16.20
C GLY A 64 3.83 9.17 -14.92
N LYS A 65 3.01 8.35 -14.26
CA LYS A 65 3.33 7.69 -13.00
C LYS A 65 3.29 6.17 -13.14
N THR A 66 4.13 5.51 -12.37
CA THR A 66 4.08 4.06 -12.17
C THR A 66 3.25 3.76 -10.92
N THR A 67 2.28 2.87 -11.04
CA THR A 67 1.47 2.38 -9.93
C THR A 67 2.22 1.27 -9.22
N TYR A 68 2.25 1.30 -7.89
CA TYR A 68 2.84 0.27 -7.02
C TYR A 68 1.76 -0.32 -6.13
N ILE A 69 1.70 -1.63 -6.05
CA ILE A 69 0.88 -2.34 -5.06
C ILE A 69 1.72 -2.71 -3.85
N CYS A 70 1.24 -2.36 -2.64
CA CYS A 70 1.88 -2.69 -1.37
C CYS A 70 1.18 -3.83 -0.64
N GLY A 71 -0.03 -4.15 -1.06
CA GLY A 71 -0.76 -5.28 -0.52
C GLY A 71 -2.21 -5.31 -0.96
N PHE A 72 -2.85 -6.40 -0.59
CA PHE A 72 -4.28 -6.60 -0.79
C PHE A 72 -4.85 -7.53 0.28
N GLN A 73 -6.15 -7.52 0.40
CA GLN A 73 -6.92 -8.39 1.26
C GLN A 73 -8.13 -8.89 0.50
N VAL A 74 -8.38 -10.18 0.56
CA VAL A 74 -9.60 -10.80 0.06
C VAL A 74 -10.30 -11.48 1.22
N SER A 75 -11.59 -11.21 1.39
CA SER A 75 -12.46 -11.97 2.30
C SER A 75 -13.57 -12.64 1.53
N SER A 76 -13.94 -13.84 1.94
CA SER A 76 -15.03 -14.61 1.35
C SER A 76 -15.77 -15.41 2.40
N THR A 77 -17.10 -15.42 2.31
CA THR A 77 -18.00 -16.19 3.19
C THR A 77 -18.38 -17.54 2.61
N GLY A 78 -18.06 -17.80 1.34
CA GLY A 78 -18.35 -19.07 0.68
C GLY A 78 -17.47 -20.22 1.15
N SER A 79 -17.71 -21.40 0.62
CA SER A 79 -16.84 -22.58 0.78
C SER A 79 -16.18 -22.91 -0.56
N GLY A 80 -14.97 -23.48 -0.51
CA GLY A 80 -14.23 -23.86 -1.70
C GLY A 80 -12.94 -23.06 -1.91
N THR A 81 -12.33 -23.26 -3.06
CA THR A 81 -11.10 -22.53 -3.46
C THR A 81 -11.36 -21.62 -4.62
N SER A 82 -10.72 -20.46 -4.62
CA SER A 82 -10.75 -19.50 -5.70
C SER A 82 -9.34 -18.98 -5.95
N ALA A 83 -8.99 -18.77 -7.21
CA ALA A 83 -7.74 -18.10 -7.55
C ALA A 83 -7.87 -16.60 -7.34
N VAL A 84 -6.90 -16.00 -6.67
CA VAL A 84 -6.73 -14.54 -6.60
C VAL A 84 -5.56 -14.16 -7.50
N THR A 85 -5.80 -13.29 -8.47
CA THR A 85 -4.78 -12.83 -9.42
C THR A 85 -4.47 -11.37 -9.21
N VAL A 86 -3.18 -11.01 -9.30
CA VAL A 86 -2.70 -9.64 -9.28
C VAL A 86 -1.93 -9.38 -10.56
N THR A 87 -2.36 -8.40 -11.34
CA THR A 87 -1.81 -8.15 -12.69
C THR A 87 -2.06 -6.70 -13.14
N PRO A 88 -1.26 -6.15 -14.08
CA PRO A 88 0.04 -6.60 -14.55
C PRO A 88 1.17 -6.13 -13.63
N LEU A 89 2.11 -6.97 -13.30
CA LEU A 89 3.21 -6.66 -12.38
C LEU A 89 4.59 -6.77 -13.05
N GLY A 90 5.49 -5.86 -12.66
CA GLY A 90 6.90 -5.88 -13.07
C GLY A 90 7.11 -5.77 -14.57
N THR A 91 8.36 -5.72 -14.99
CA THR A 91 8.73 -5.67 -16.41
C THR A 91 8.24 -6.92 -17.13
N GLY A 92 7.40 -6.75 -18.16
CA GLY A 92 6.79 -7.85 -18.90
C GLY A 92 5.35 -8.19 -18.53
N GLY A 93 4.75 -7.51 -17.55
CA GLY A 93 3.32 -7.64 -17.23
C GLY A 93 2.93 -8.97 -16.58
N GLY A 94 3.77 -9.45 -15.65
CA GLY A 94 3.51 -10.70 -14.94
C GLY A 94 2.22 -10.71 -14.13
N THR A 95 1.70 -11.90 -13.89
CA THR A 95 0.54 -12.16 -13.03
C THR A 95 0.97 -13.01 -11.85
N PHE A 96 0.72 -12.54 -10.63
CA PHE A 96 0.83 -13.36 -9.44
C PHE A 96 -0.51 -14.02 -9.16
N THR A 97 -0.48 -15.31 -8.90
CA THR A 97 -1.69 -16.10 -8.60
C THR A 97 -1.56 -16.74 -7.23
N TYR A 98 -2.59 -16.55 -6.42
CA TYR A 98 -2.72 -17.11 -5.08
C TYR A 98 -3.97 -17.98 -5.02
N GLN A 99 -3.95 -18.99 -4.14
CA GLN A 99 -5.14 -19.79 -3.87
C GLN A 99 -5.79 -19.32 -2.57
N LEU A 100 -7.02 -18.87 -2.68
CA LEU A 100 -7.87 -18.55 -1.53
C LEU A 100 -8.69 -19.78 -1.17
N THR A 101 -8.58 -20.25 0.07
CA THR A 101 -9.48 -21.25 0.62
C THR A 101 -10.52 -20.53 1.48
N ALA A 102 -11.75 -20.53 1.03
CA ALA A 102 -12.87 -19.90 1.72
C ALA A 102 -13.65 -20.92 2.60
N PRO A 103 -14.35 -20.48 3.67
CA PRO A 103 -14.48 -19.10 4.12
C PRO A 103 -13.21 -18.59 4.78
N GLY A 104 -12.97 -17.29 4.69
CA GLY A 104 -11.83 -16.70 5.38
C GLY A 104 -11.44 -15.32 4.88
N ASN A 105 -10.37 -14.82 5.50
CA ASN A 105 -9.74 -13.57 5.18
C ASN A 105 -8.28 -13.84 4.79
N PHE A 106 -7.87 -13.32 3.65
CA PHE A 106 -6.59 -13.60 3.02
C PHE A 106 -5.82 -12.29 2.74
N PRO A 107 -5.03 -11.79 3.71
CA PRO A 107 -4.19 -10.62 3.53
C PRO A 107 -2.84 -11.01 2.93
N ILE A 108 -2.38 -10.24 1.94
CA ILE A 108 -1.02 -10.29 1.37
C ILE A 108 -0.38 -8.92 1.45
N LEU A 109 0.86 -8.88 1.93
CA LEU A 109 1.70 -7.69 1.97
C LEU A 109 2.91 -7.89 1.08
N TYR A 110 3.24 -6.88 0.29
CA TYR A 110 4.46 -6.81 -0.49
C TYR A 110 5.47 -5.88 0.19
N ASN A 111 6.67 -6.39 0.45
CA ASN A 111 7.77 -5.58 0.96
C ASN A 111 9.08 -5.97 0.22
N PRO A 112 9.58 -5.14 -0.69
CA PRO A 112 9.02 -3.85 -1.13
C PRO A 112 7.73 -3.98 -1.94
N CYS A 113 7.00 -2.85 -2.11
CA CYS A 113 5.84 -2.78 -3.00
C CYS A 113 6.24 -3.09 -4.45
N VAL A 114 5.36 -3.73 -5.20
CA VAL A 114 5.62 -4.21 -6.57
C VAL A 114 5.06 -3.23 -7.60
N PRO A 115 5.86 -2.78 -8.59
CA PRO A 115 5.39 -1.88 -9.63
C PRO A 115 4.48 -2.58 -10.65
N ALA A 116 3.59 -1.81 -11.26
CA ALA A 116 2.98 -2.16 -12.53
C ALA A 116 4.03 -2.34 -13.63
N ASN A 117 3.67 -2.97 -14.73
CA ASN A 117 4.59 -3.26 -15.84
C ASN A 117 5.03 -2.01 -16.62
N ALA A 118 4.28 -0.91 -16.54
CA ALA A 118 4.58 0.35 -17.22
C ALA A 118 3.92 1.54 -16.51
N GLN A 119 4.34 2.74 -16.89
CA GLN A 119 3.66 3.97 -16.50
C GLN A 119 2.21 3.98 -17.01
N ASN A 120 1.35 4.74 -16.38
CA ASN A 120 -0.08 4.90 -16.71
C ASN A 120 -0.89 3.60 -16.60
N THR A 121 -0.30 2.53 -16.07
CA THR A 121 -0.95 1.22 -15.97
C THR A 121 -1.59 1.03 -14.61
N ALA A 122 -2.85 0.62 -14.61
CA ALA A 122 -3.55 0.19 -13.41
C ALA A 122 -3.08 -1.22 -12.99
N ILE A 123 -3.14 -1.50 -11.69
CA ILE A 123 -2.99 -2.86 -11.16
C ILE A 123 -4.35 -3.34 -10.69
N THR A 124 -4.73 -4.54 -11.10
CA THR A 124 -5.96 -5.19 -10.67
C THR A 124 -5.68 -6.38 -9.76
N VAL A 125 -6.48 -6.51 -8.72
CA VAL A 125 -6.56 -7.69 -7.86
C VAL A 125 -7.92 -8.30 -8.07
N THR A 126 -7.97 -9.50 -8.63
CA THR A 126 -9.21 -10.19 -8.94
C THR A 126 -9.31 -11.49 -8.17
N ALA A 127 -10.30 -11.60 -7.30
CA ALA A 127 -10.74 -12.88 -6.76
C ALA A 127 -11.62 -13.57 -7.78
N GLY A 128 -11.27 -14.79 -8.17
CA GLY A 128 -12.04 -15.59 -9.10
C GLY A 128 -13.45 -15.91 -8.56
N ALA A 129 -14.32 -16.33 -9.43
CA ALA A 129 -15.68 -16.71 -9.04
C ALA A 129 -15.64 -17.84 -7.97
N ASN A 130 -16.43 -17.66 -6.93
CA ASN A 130 -16.72 -18.68 -5.94
C ASN A 130 -18.24 -18.85 -5.85
N GLY A 131 -18.76 -19.82 -6.58
CA GLY A 131 -20.20 -20.02 -6.74
C GLY A 131 -20.99 -20.28 -5.48
N THR A 132 -20.31 -20.52 -4.34
CA THR A 132 -20.93 -20.74 -3.03
C THR A 132 -20.83 -19.53 -2.11
N ALA A 133 -20.09 -18.47 -2.53
CA ALA A 133 -19.93 -17.27 -1.69
C ALA A 133 -21.23 -16.46 -1.63
N THR A 134 -21.54 -15.93 -0.47
CA THR A 134 -22.60 -14.95 -0.25
C THR A 134 -22.07 -13.54 -0.19
N ALA A 135 -20.78 -13.38 0.12
CA ALA A 135 -20.05 -12.13 0.03
C ALA A 135 -18.58 -12.38 -0.29
N VAL A 136 -18.03 -11.60 -1.19
CA VAL A 136 -16.60 -11.52 -1.51
C VAL A 136 -16.20 -10.07 -1.53
N ASP A 137 -15.19 -9.69 -0.76
CA ASP A 137 -14.63 -8.35 -0.72
C ASP A 137 -13.16 -8.42 -1.09
N VAL A 138 -12.74 -7.53 -1.99
CA VAL A 138 -11.35 -7.36 -2.41
C VAL A 138 -10.94 -5.93 -2.14
N ASN A 139 -9.89 -5.75 -1.34
CA ASN A 139 -9.30 -4.45 -1.05
C ASN A 139 -7.82 -4.48 -1.45
N ALA A 140 -7.36 -3.45 -2.13
CA ALA A 140 -5.97 -3.29 -2.51
C ALA A 140 -5.47 -1.89 -2.14
N TRP A 141 -4.18 -1.76 -1.84
CA TRP A 141 -3.56 -0.49 -1.51
C TRP A 141 -2.14 -0.38 -2.05
N GLY A 142 -1.74 0.84 -2.30
CA GLY A 142 -0.45 1.15 -2.89
C GLY A 142 -0.20 2.65 -3.02
N TYR A 143 0.69 3.02 -3.91
CA TYR A 143 1.02 4.41 -4.22
C TYR A 143 1.39 4.57 -5.69
N GLN A 144 1.60 5.81 -6.13
CA GLN A 144 2.07 6.16 -7.46
C GLN A 144 3.32 7.03 -7.37
N GLN A 145 4.27 6.79 -8.28
CA GLN A 145 5.53 7.51 -8.34
C GLN A 145 5.88 7.88 -9.78
#